data_e43655a36fc1a933e57abb61f370e7c2
#
_entry.id   e43655a36fc1a933e57abb61f370e7c2
#
_cell.length_a   1.000
_cell.length_b   1.000
_cell.length_c   1.000
_cell.angle_alpha   90.00
_cell.angle_beta   90.00
_cell.angle_gamma   90.00
#
_symmetry.space_group_name_H-M   'P 1'
#
loop_
_entity.id
_entity.type
_entity.pdbx_description
1 polymer ?
#
loop_
_entity_poly.entity_id
_entity_poly.type
_entity_poly.pdbx_seq_one_letter_code
_entity_poly.pdbx_strand_id
1 'polypeptide(L)'
;SKNVEKFLLNLKMDKTFVKTVFTSGEAALKSLEKNIYGKKFYHLGPKRDSDLFKGFEKNKRSLEESDFILCTGFLEGKEDSLDFYKDLLKKHIQLKMVCTNPDLVVHRGSSKEYCAGTLAAIYEKLGGKVAFFGKPYPAIYNFCIKKNETVLAIGDNARTDIVSNSKNGLIFFYTKIINCGIRL
;
A
#
# COMPACT_ATOMS: atom_id res chain seq x y z
N SER A 1 -3.63 8.34 -8.28
CA SER A 1 -3.97 7.69 -9.57
C SER A 1 -3.41 8.43 -10.78
N LYS A 2 -3.55 9.77 -10.86
CA LYS A 2 -3.08 10.56 -12.02
C LYS A 2 -1.61 10.32 -12.40
N ASN A 3 -0.72 10.14 -11.43
CA ASN A 3 0.70 9.85 -11.69
C ASN A 3 0.89 8.44 -12.25
N VAL A 4 0.11 7.47 -11.76
CA VAL A 4 0.13 6.09 -12.29
C VAL A 4 -0.44 6.04 -13.69
N GLU A 5 -1.54 6.76 -13.96
CA GLU A 5 -2.11 6.87 -15.31
C GLU A 5 -1.09 7.44 -16.30
N LYS A 6 -0.42 8.55 -15.96
CA LYS A 6 0.66 9.13 -16.77
C LYS A 6 1.80 8.12 -17.01
N PHE A 7 2.20 7.39 -15.97
CA PHE A 7 3.24 6.38 -16.09
C PHE A 7 2.85 5.27 -17.06
N LEU A 8 1.61 4.75 -16.98
CA LEU A 8 1.09 3.74 -17.89
C LEU A 8 1.07 4.22 -19.35
N LEU A 9 0.64 5.47 -19.58
CA LEU A 9 0.65 6.07 -20.90
C LEU A 9 2.09 6.26 -21.46
N ASN A 10 3.04 6.61 -20.60
CA ASN A 10 4.46 6.69 -20.99
C ASN A 10 5.04 5.32 -21.37
N LEU A 11 4.52 4.24 -20.79
CA LEU A 11 4.82 2.86 -21.21
C LEU A 11 4.10 2.45 -22.50
N LYS A 12 3.50 3.41 -23.22
CA LYS A 12 2.74 3.19 -24.47
C LYS A 12 1.51 2.27 -24.30
N MET A 13 0.96 2.18 -23.09
CA MET A 13 -0.32 1.52 -22.89
C MET A 13 -1.42 2.29 -23.61
N ASP A 14 -2.24 1.58 -24.40
CA ASP A 14 -3.37 2.21 -25.09
C ASP A 14 -4.37 2.75 -24.07
N LYS A 15 -4.73 4.02 -24.22
CA LYS A 15 -5.66 4.73 -23.33
C LYS A 15 -7.04 4.06 -23.25
N THR A 16 -7.43 3.34 -24.29
CA THR A 16 -8.73 2.62 -24.33
C THR A 16 -8.81 1.49 -23.29
N PHE A 17 -7.67 0.94 -22.86
CA PHE A 17 -7.58 -0.09 -21.82
C PHE A 17 -7.60 0.50 -20.39
N VAL A 18 -7.36 1.80 -20.24
CA VAL A 18 -7.26 2.45 -18.92
C VAL A 18 -8.46 3.33 -18.69
N LYS A 19 -9.59 2.77 -18.25
CA LYS A 19 -10.78 3.55 -17.88
C LYS A 19 -10.61 4.26 -16.55
N THR A 20 -10.06 3.59 -15.56
CA THR A 20 -9.89 4.11 -14.20
C THR A 20 -8.70 3.45 -13.54
N VAL A 21 -7.92 4.24 -12.82
CA VAL A 21 -6.80 3.76 -12.01
C VAL A 21 -7.16 3.95 -10.54
N PHE A 22 -7.15 2.86 -9.80
CA PHE A 22 -7.28 2.85 -8.35
C PHE A 22 -5.94 2.43 -7.73
N THR A 23 -5.54 3.13 -6.67
CA THR A 23 -4.32 2.80 -5.95
C THR A 23 -4.61 2.51 -4.48
N SER A 24 -3.76 1.70 -3.87
CA SER A 24 -3.83 1.41 -2.44
C SER A 24 -3.69 2.68 -1.58
N GLY A 25 -2.85 3.64 -2.03
CA GLY A 25 -2.71 4.94 -1.39
C GLY A 25 -4.02 5.74 -1.40
N GLU A 26 -4.76 5.76 -2.53
CA GLU A 26 -6.07 6.44 -2.57
C GLU A 26 -7.12 5.77 -1.70
N ALA A 27 -7.13 4.44 -1.64
CA ALA A 27 -8.01 3.71 -0.74
C ALA A 27 -7.72 4.07 0.73
N ALA A 28 -6.44 4.18 1.10
CA ALA A 28 -6.03 4.64 2.42
C ALA A 28 -6.47 6.09 2.68
N LEU A 29 -6.24 7.02 1.74
CA LEU A 29 -6.67 8.42 1.87
C LEU A 29 -8.18 8.56 2.11
N LYS A 30 -9.01 7.83 1.40
CA LYS A 30 -10.46 7.83 1.66
C LYS A 30 -10.82 7.39 3.08
N SER A 31 -10.02 6.52 3.70
CA SER A 31 -10.21 6.17 5.10
C SER A 31 -9.83 7.32 6.05
N LEU A 32 -8.82 8.12 5.67
CA LEU A 32 -8.43 9.32 6.43
C LEU A 32 -9.52 10.39 6.39
N GLU A 33 -10.14 10.63 5.22
CA GLU A 33 -11.28 11.56 5.07
C GLU A 33 -12.42 11.24 6.04
N LYS A 34 -12.66 9.95 6.30
CA LYS A 34 -13.69 9.48 7.23
C LYS A 34 -13.26 9.52 8.71
N ASN A 35 -12.03 9.90 9.01
CA ASN A 35 -11.44 9.92 10.36
C ASN A 35 -11.59 8.59 11.15
N ILE A 36 -11.61 7.45 10.45
CA ILE A 36 -11.83 6.12 11.05
C ILE A 36 -10.75 5.76 12.08
N TYR A 37 -9.54 6.30 11.91
CA TYR A 37 -8.38 6.02 12.77
C TYR A 37 -8.00 7.22 13.66
N GLY A 38 -8.73 8.31 13.60
CA GLY A 38 -8.41 9.58 14.22
C GLY A 38 -8.07 10.65 13.19
N LYS A 39 -7.69 11.83 13.67
CA LYS A 39 -7.36 12.98 12.79
C LYS A 39 -5.87 13.22 12.65
N LYS A 40 -5.09 12.94 13.71
CA LYS A 40 -3.66 13.22 13.79
C LYS A 40 -2.88 11.98 13.44
N PHE A 41 -1.91 12.09 12.56
CA PHE A 41 -1.10 10.94 12.17
C PHE A 41 0.40 11.25 12.19
N TYR A 42 1.18 10.22 12.52
CA TYR A 42 2.60 10.18 12.26
C TYR A 42 2.85 9.55 10.89
N HIS A 43 3.56 10.24 10.02
CA HIS A 43 3.94 9.69 8.72
C HIS A 43 5.24 8.89 8.85
N LEU A 44 5.13 7.57 8.74
CA LEU A 44 6.25 6.64 8.66
C LEU A 44 6.49 6.30 7.18
N GLY A 45 7.49 6.94 6.58
CA GLY A 45 7.81 6.77 5.17
C GLY A 45 8.69 7.87 4.62
N PRO A 46 9.15 7.74 3.37
CA PRO A 46 10.03 8.70 2.74
C PRO A 46 9.30 10.01 2.42
N LYS A 47 10.05 11.11 2.36
CA LYS A 47 9.48 12.44 2.07
C LYS A 47 8.78 12.52 0.72
N ARG A 48 9.24 11.76 -0.27
CA ARG A 48 8.62 11.67 -1.61
C ARG A 48 7.17 11.22 -1.59
N ASP A 49 6.73 10.52 -0.54
CA ASP A 49 5.37 10.02 -0.40
C ASP A 49 4.41 11.06 0.21
N SER A 50 4.88 12.28 0.50
CA SER A 50 4.05 13.35 1.08
C SER A 50 2.87 13.75 0.21
N ASP A 51 2.94 13.58 -1.10
CA ASP A 51 1.81 13.81 -2.01
C ASP A 51 0.61 12.88 -1.74
N LEU A 52 0.84 11.73 -1.08
CA LEU A 52 -0.22 10.81 -0.70
C LEU A 52 -1.23 11.41 0.28
N PHE A 53 -0.82 12.34 1.13
CA PHE A 53 -1.70 12.98 2.12
C PHE A 53 -1.87 14.49 1.88
N LYS A 54 -1.75 14.90 0.60
CA LYS A 54 -2.00 16.27 0.20
C LYS A 54 -3.39 16.73 0.62
N GLY A 55 -3.45 17.86 1.32
CA GLY A 55 -4.67 18.39 1.94
C GLY A 55 -4.87 17.94 3.40
N PHE A 56 -4.04 17.00 3.90
CA PHE A 56 -4.03 16.56 5.30
C PHE A 56 -2.72 16.90 6.04
N GLU A 57 -1.84 17.69 5.43
CA GLU A 57 -0.50 18.01 5.97
C GLU A 57 -0.59 18.60 7.39
N LYS A 58 -1.61 19.43 7.62
CA LYS A 58 -1.88 20.04 8.93
C LYS A 58 -2.23 19.03 10.03
N ASN A 59 -2.54 17.79 9.66
CA ASN A 59 -2.87 16.71 10.59
C ASN A 59 -1.64 15.87 10.97
N LYS A 60 -0.51 16.08 10.30
CA LYS A 60 0.76 15.40 10.61
C LYS A 60 1.30 15.89 11.97
N ARG A 61 1.72 14.94 12.82
CA ARG A 61 2.26 15.17 14.16
C ARG A 61 3.49 14.32 14.42
N SER A 62 4.14 14.58 15.55
CA SER A 62 5.09 13.65 16.14
C SER A 62 4.40 12.32 16.49
N LEU A 63 5.18 11.30 16.77
CA LEU A 63 4.63 9.96 17.05
C LEU A 63 3.83 9.97 18.37
N GLU A 64 4.27 10.76 19.35
CA GLU A 64 3.67 10.92 20.68
C GLU A 64 2.31 11.63 20.63
N GLU A 65 2.12 12.53 19.67
CA GLU A 65 0.91 13.35 19.54
C GLU A 65 -0.10 12.79 18.52
N SER A 66 0.22 11.62 17.93
CA SER A 66 -0.57 11.04 16.86
C SER A 66 -1.62 10.05 17.37
N ASP A 67 -2.76 10.00 16.67
CA ASP A 67 -3.82 9.03 16.91
C ASP A 67 -3.50 7.68 16.23
N PHE A 68 -2.70 7.72 15.13
CA PHE A 68 -2.30 6.52 14.38
C PHE A 68 -1.01 6.77 13.59
N ILE A 69 -0.43 5.67 13.08
CA ILE A 69 0.75 5.67 12.20
C ILE A 69 0.27 5.49 10.75
N LEU A 70 0.58 6.45 9.87
CA LEU A 70 0.41 6.29 8.42
C LEU A 70 1.72 5.78 7.83
N CYS A 71 1.78 4.48 7.55
CA CYS A 71 2.97 3.83 7.03
C CYS A 71 2.91 3.71 5.50
N THR A 72 3.80 4.44 4.81
CA THR A 72 3.98 4.38 3.36
C THR A 72 5.26 3.68 2.95
N GLY A 73 6.22 3.51 3.88
CA GLY A 73 7.51 2.88 3.62
C GLY A 73 8.55 3.18 4.69
N PHE A 74 9.78 2.99 4.34
CA PHE A 74 10.94 3.26 5.18
C PHE A 74 11.33 4.74 5.15
N LEU A 75 11.91 5.24 6.23
CA LEU A 75 12.49 6.58 6.29
C LEU A 75 13.76 6.63 5.43
N GLU A 76 13.99 7.75 4.76
CA GLU A 76 15.20 7.97 3.97
C GLU A 76 16.46 7.79 4.82
N GLY A 77 17.42 7.02 4.30
CA GLY A 77 18.69 6.71 4.98
C GLY A 77 18.56 5.70 6.14
N LYS A 78 17.40 5.02 6.25
CA LYS A 78 17.14 4.00 7.27
C LYS A 78 16.54 2.70 6.66
N GLU A 79 16.65 2.52 5.35
CA GLU A 79 15.96 1.47 4.60
C GLU A 79 16.35 0.06 5.08
N ASP A 80 17.58 -0.14 5.55
CA ASP A 80 18.10 -1.44 6.02
C ASP A 80 18.13 -1.57 7.54
N SER A 81 17.66 -0.57 8.29
CA SER A 81 17.79 -0.51 9.76
C SER A 81 16.58 -1.14 10.47
N LEU A 82 16.31 -2.44 10.26
CA LEU A 82 15.12 -3.10 10.82
C LEU A 82 15.02 -3.02 12.35
N ASP A 83 16.15 -3.08 13.06
CA ASP A 83 16.15 -3.00 14.52
C ASP A 83 15.76 -1.61 15.01
N PHE A 84 16.17 -0.55 14.30
CA PHE A 84 15.67 0.81 14.57
C PHE A 84 14.15 0.87 14.55
N TYR A 85 13.51 0.24 13.57
CA TYR A 85 12.04 0.24 13.47
C TYR A 85 11.37 -0.62 14.54
N LYS A 86 11.97 -1.76 14.92
CA LYS A 86 11.47 -2.56 16.05
C LYS A 86 11.44 -1.74 17.32
N ASP A 87 12.50 -1.01 17.63
CA ASP A 87 12.59 -0.19 18.84
C ASP A 87 11.63 1.00 18.80
N LEU A 88 11.53 1.67 17.65
CA LEU A 88 10.60 2.79 17.44
C LEU A 88 9.15 2.34 17.62
N LEU A 89 8.76 1.26 16.92
CA LEU A 89 7.39 0.79 16.87
C LEU A 89 6.95 0.14 18.18
N LYS A 90 7.86 -0.55 18.89
CA LYS A 90 7.56 -1.18 20.19
C LYS A 90 7.10 -0.18 21.24
N LYS A 91 7.64 1.04 21.22
CA LYS A 91 7.28 2.10 22.17
C LYS A 91 5.88 2.67 21.92
N HIS A 92 5.30 2.44 20.74
CA HIS A 92 4.03 3.03 20.31
C HIS A 92 3.02 1.97 19.86
N ILE A 93 3.09 0.79 20.47
CA ILE A 93 2.29 -0.39 20.10
C ILE A 93 0.78 -0.18 20.27
N GLN A 94 0.38 0.81 21.08
CA GLN A 94 -1.01 1.20 21.30
C GLN A 94 -1.66 1.91 20.11
N LEU A 95 -0.86 2.51 19.22
CA LEU A 95 -1.36 3.17 18.03
C LEU A 95 -1.79 2.15 16.98
N LYS A 96 -2.78 2.46 16.18
CA LYS A 96 -3.10 1.66 15.00
C LYS A 96 -2.20 2.08 13.84
N MET A 97 -1.68 1.12 13.09
CA MET A 97 -0.95 1.42 11.86
C MET A 97 -1.87 1.29 10.65
N VAL A 98 -1.85 2.28 9.78
CA VAL A 98 -2.47 2.27 8.45
C VAL A 98 -1.36 2.04 7.44
N CYS A 99 -1.30 0.84 6.85
CA CYS A 99 -0.30 0.45 5.87
C CYS A 99 -0.86 0.64 4.46
N THR A 100 -0.23 1.52 3.68
CA THR A 100 -0.69 1.88 2.33
C THR A 100 -0.19 0.95 1.23
N ASN A 101 0.79 0.08 1.54
CA ASN A 101 1.34 -0.90 0.60
C ASN A 101 1.66 -2.21 1.35
N PRO A 102 0.84 -3.26 1.21
CA PRO A 102 1.05 -4.54 1.89
C PRO A 102 2.23 -5.36 1.39
N ASP A 103 2.83 -5.00 0.25
CA ASP A 103 3.97 -5.73 -0.28
C ASP A 103 5.14 -5.70 0.72
N LEU A 104 5.77 -6.86 0.91
CA LEU A 104 6.93 -6.97 1.79
C LEU A 104 8.17 -6.41 1.10
N VAL A 105 8.34 -6.76 -0.16
CA VAL A 105 9.50 -6.37 -0.96
C VAL A 105 9.09 -6.15 -2.41
N VAL A 106 9.85 -5.31 -3.10
CA VAL A 106 9.80 -5.15 -4.56
C VAL A 106 11.19 -5.38 -5.15
N HIS A 107 11.23 -5.79 -6.40
CA HIS A 107 12.47 -5.90 -7.16
C HIS A 107 12.58 -4.74 -8.15
N ARG A 108 13.69 -4.02 -8.10
CA ARG A 108 14.05 -2.99 -9.08
C ARG A 108 15.34 -3.41 -9.78
N GLY A 109 15.19 -4.02 -10.94
CA GLY A 109 16.31 -4.70 -11.60
C GLY A 109 16.83 -5.85 -10.73
N SER A 110 18.11 -5.83 -10.37
CA SER A 110 18.74 -6.81 -9.47
C SER A 110 18.60 -6.49 -7.99
N SER A 111 18.14 -5.28 -7.63
CA SER A 111 18.03 -4.84 -6.25
C SER A 111 16.68 -5.24 -5.65
N LYS A 112 16.73 -5.72 -4.41
CA LYS A 112 15.54 -6.01 -3.58
C LYS A 112 15.37 -4.89 -2.57
N GLU A 113 14.22 -4.24 -2.58
CA GLU A 113 13.88 -3.15 -1.66
C GLU A 113 12.73 -3.57 -0.75
N TYR A 114 12.82 -3.22 0.54
CA TYR A 114 11.74 -3.43 1.49
C TYR A 114 10.62 -2.40 1.28
N CYS A 115 9.37 -2.86 1.43
CA CYS A 115 8.18 -2.03 1.34
C CYS A 115 7.52 -1.83 2.71
N ALA A 116 6.50 -0.97 2.76
CA ALA A 116 5.72 -0.68 3.97
C ALA A 116 5.17 -1.94 4.65
N GLY A 117 4.81 -2.97 3.87
CA GLY A 117 4.35 -4.25 4.39
C GLY A 117 5.35 -4.96 5.31
N THR A 118 6.66 -4.76 5.09
CA THR A 118 7.69 -5.29 6.00
C THR A 118 7.60 -4.64 7.38
N LEU A 119 7.43 -3.30 7.44
CA LEU A 119 7.24 -2.59 8.71
C LEU A 119 5.93 -2.97 9.39
N ALA A 120 4.86 -3.14 8.62
CA ALA A 120 3.58 -3.62 9.11
C ALA A 120 3.68 -5.03 9.71
N ALA A 121 4.39 -5.94 9.06
CA ALA A 121 4.63 -7.29 9.57
C ALA A 121 5.47 -7.30 10.86
N ILE A 122 6.47 -6.41 10.96
CA ILE A 122 7.23 -6.22 12.21
C ILE A 122 6.29 -5.72 13.30
N TYR A 123 5.43 -4.74 13.00
CA TYR A 123 4.49 -4.16 13.96
C TYR A 123 3.49 -5.19 14.49
N GLU A 124 2.91 -6.02 13.62
CA GLU A 124 2.03 -7.13 14.03
C GLU A 124 2.73 -8.15 14.93
N LYS A 125 3.98 -8.52 14.60
CA LYS A 125 4.79 -9.42 15.45
C LYS A 125 5.08 -8.85 16.84
N LEU A 126 5.12 -7.54 16.97
CA LEU A 126 5.25 -6.85 18.25
C LEU A 126 3.93 -6.76 19.01
N GLY A 127 2.81 -7.18 18.42
CA GLY A 127 1.45 -7.11 19.00
C GLY A 127 0.64 -5.89 18.56
N GLY A 128 1.14 -5.07 17.64
CA GLY A 128 0.45 -3.91 17.10
C GLY A 128 -0.71 -4.28 16.16
N LYS A 129 -1.66 -3.37 15.99
CA LYS A 129 -2.80 -3.54 15.10
C LYS A 129 -2.57 -2.80 13.78
N VAL A 130 -2.70 -3.50 12.65
CA VAL A 130 -2.52 -2.94 11.31
C VAL A 130 -3.83 -2.96 10.53
N ALA A 131 -4.11 -1.85 9.83
CA ALA A 131 -5.12 -1.78 8.79
C ALA A 131 -4.39 -1.70 7.44
N PHE A 132 -4.54 -2.74 6.62
CA PHE A 132 -3.89 -2.80 5.31
C PHE A 132 -4.78 -2.26 4.20
N PHE A 133 -4.17 -1.46 3.32
CA PHE A 133 -4.76 -0.98 2.08
C PHE A 133 -3.91 -1.46 0.91
N GLY A 134 -4.55 -2.14 -0.04
CA GLY A 134 -3.89 -2.79 -1.17
C GLY A 134 -4.21 -4.29 -1.21
N LYS A 135 -3.80 -4.93 -2.30
CA LYS A 135 -3.98 -6.38 -2.49
C LYS A 135 -3.19 -7.18 -1.42
N PRO A 136 -3.73 -8.25 -0.89
CA PRO A 136 -5.00 -8.93 -1.12
C PRO A 136 -6.18 -8.47 -0.24
N TYR A 137 -6.07 -7.34 0.43
CA TYR A 137 -7.04 -6.92 1.45
C TYR A 137 -8.33 -6.33 0.84
N PRO A 138 -9.51 -6.58 1.44
CA PRO A 138 -10.80 -6.18 0.89
C PRO A 138 -10.95 -4.67 0.65
N ALA A 139 -10.23 -3.84 1.40
CA ALA A 139 -10.35 -2.39 1.33
C ALA A 139 -10.15 -1.84 -0.09
N ILE A 140 -9.15 -2.35 -0.86
CA ILE A 140 -8.91 -1.89 -2.22
C ILE A 140 -10.02 -2.34 -3.17
N TYR A 141 -10.52 -3.56 -3.01
CA TYR A 141 -11.57 -4.11 -3.88
C TYR A 141 -12.92 -3.42 -3.64
N ASN A 142 -13.30 -3.20 -2.38
CA ASN A 142 -14.48 -2.43 -2.00
C ASN A 142 -14.44 -0.98 -2.51
N PHE A 143 -13.25 -0.49 -2.80
CA PHE A 143 -13.03 0.84 -3.35
C PHE A 143 -13.26 0.90 -4.87
N CYS A 144 -12.94 -0.17 -5.60
CA CYS A 144 -12.98 -0.19 -7.07
C CYS A 144 -14.09 -1.04 -7.67
N ILE A 145 -14.69 -1.97 -6.92
CA ILE A 145 -15.71 -2.90 -7.41
C ILE A 145 -17.08 -2.53 -6.83
N LYS A 146 -18.10 -2.46 -7.67
CA LYS A 146 -19.47 -2.25 -7.23
C LYS A 146 -20.13 -3.59 -6.87
N LYS A 147 -21.13 -3.52 -5.99
CA LYS A 147 -21.92 -4.69 -5.62
C LYS A 147 -22.59 -5.29 -6.87
N ASN A 148 -22.50 -6.61 -7.01
CA ASN A 148 -23.07 -7.39 -8.13
C ASN A 148 -22.33 -7.25 -9.49
N GLU A 149 -21.12 -6.69 -9.52
CA GLU A 149 -20.30 -6.75 -10.72
C GLU A 149 -19.59 -8.12 -10.81
N THR A 150 -19.59 -8.70 -12.00
CA THR A 150 -18.70 -9.82 -12.33
C THR A 150 -17.35 -9.27 -12.72
N VAL A 151 -16.31 -9.64 -12.01
CA VAL A 151 -14.97 -9.07 -12.17
C VAL A 151 -13.97 -10.18 -12.50
N LEU A 152 -13.19 -9.95 -13.54
CA LEU A 152 -12.02 -10.74 -13.85
C LEU A 152 -10.78 -10.04 -13.29
N ALA A 153 -10.07 -10.71 -12.38
CA ALA A 153 -8.80 -10.23 -11.86
C ALA A 153 -7.64 -10.89 -12.64
N ILE A 154 -6.69 -10.07 -13.06
CA ILE A 154 -5.48 -10.50 -13.76
C ILE A 154 -4.28 -10.02 -12.95
N GLY A 155 -3.35 -10.92 -12.64
CA GLY A 155 -2.15 -10.59 -11.87
C GLY A 155 -1.09 -11.69 -11.94
N ASP A 156 0.13 -11.33 -11.55
CA ASP A 156 1.31 -12.20 -11.61
C ASP A 156 1.75 -12.71 -10.24
N ASN A 157 1.14 -12.21 -9.16
CA ASN A 157 1.49 -12.60 -7.81
C ASN A 157 0.35 -13.38 -7.15
N ALA A 158 0.57 -14.68 -6.96
CA ALA A 158 -0.42 -15.57 -6.35
C ALA A 158 -0.83 -15.13 -4.94
N ARG A 159 0.05 -14.50 -4.16
CA ARG A 159 -0.22 -14.09 -2.78
C ARG A 159 -1.05 -12.82 -2.68
N THR A 160 -0.91 -11.90 -3.62
CA THR A 160 -1.57 -10.59 -3.57
C THR A 160 -2.71 -10.47 -4.58
N ASP A 161 -2.54 -11.00 -5.80
CA ASP A 161 -3.55 -10.87 -6.84
C ASP A 161 -4.60 -11.99 -6.78
N ILE A 162 -4.20 -13.22 -6.39
CA ILE A 162 -5.06 -14.40 -6.49
C ILE A 162 -5.73 -14.78 -5.17
N VAL A 163 -5.01 -14.77 -4.04
CA VAL A 163 -5.52 -15.25 -2.74
C VAL A 163 -6.67 -14.41 -2.18
N SER A 164 -6.82 -13.19 -2.64
CA SER A 164 -7.68 -12.21 -1.99
C SER A 164 -9.17 -12.50 -2.07
N ASN A 165 -9.65 -13.41 -2.94
CA ASN A 165 -11.06 -13.28 -3.28
C ASN A 165 -11.85 -14.53 -3.68
N SER A 166 -11.44 -15.71 -3.29
CA SER A 166 -12.34 -16.88 -3.35
C SER A 166 -13.67 -16.65 -2.60
N LYS A 167 -13.71 -15.68 -1.70
CA LYS A 167 -14.90 -15.31 -0.92
C LYS A 167 -15.83 -14.29 -1.61
N ASN A 168 -15.39 -13.60 -2.67
CA ASN A 168 -16.14 -12.51 -3.31
C ASN A 168 -16.60 -12.79 -4.75
N GLY A 169 -16.53 -14.06 -5.20
CA GLY A 169 -17.01 -14.45 -6.53
C GLY A 169 -16.21 -13.88 -7.71
N LEU A 170 -14.94 -13.53 -7.49
CA LEU A 170 -14.03 -13.07 -8.53
C LEU A 170 -13.45 -14.25 -9.31
N ILE A 171 -13.37 -14.13 -10.62
CA ILE A 171 -12.69 -15.08 -11.51
C ILE A 171 -11.25 -14.60 -11.69
N PHE A 172 -10.28 -15.49 -11.52
CA PHE A 172 -8.85 -15.17 -11.59
C PHE A 172 -8.18 -15.79 -12.79
N PHE A 173 -7.32 -15.03 -13.45
CA PHE A 173 -6.30 -15.52 -14.35
C PHE A 173 -4.91 -15.26 -13.76
N TYR A 174 -4.18 -16.34 -13.49
CA TYR A 174 -2.77 -16.26 -13.12
C TYR A 174 -1.92 -16.25 -14.38
N THR A 175 -1.21 -15.18 -14.64
CA THR A 175 -0.20 -15.12 -15.71
C THR A 175 1.18 -15.13 -15.06
N LYS A 176 1.90 -16.24 -15.18
CA LYS A 176 3.32 -16.27 -14.89
C LYS A 176 4.01 -15.54 -16.04
N ILE A 177 4.45 -14.31 -15.82
CA ILE A 177 5.35 -13.64 -16.77
C ILE A 177 6.67 -14.41 -16.71
N ILE A 178 6.85 -15.34 -17.65
CA ILE A 178 8.16 -15.90 -17.94
C ILE A 178 8.98 -14.72 -18.43
N ASN A 179 10.07 -14.41 -17.75
CA ASN A 179 11.03 -13.37 -18.13
C ASN A 179 11.40 -13.51 -19.62
N CYS A 180 10.63 -12.90 -20.48
CA CYS A 180 11.00 -12.62 -21.83
C CYS A 180 11.88 -11.38 -21.74
N GLY A 181 13.20 -11.56 -21.89
CA GLY A 181 14.24 -10.56 -21.65
C GLY A 181 14.04 -9.20 -22.32
N ILE A 182 13.09 -8.45 -21.83
CA ILE A 182 12.98 -7.02 -22.14
C ILE A 182 13.82 -6.31 -21.11
N ARG A 183 15.05 -5.99 -21.49
CA ARG A 183 15.85 -4.98 -20.81
C ARG A 183 15.12 -3.64 -21.00
N LEU A 184 14.57 -3.11 -19.93
CA LEU A 184 14.15 -1.72 -19.81
C LEU A 184 15.37 -0.85 -19.49
#